data_8a196dcc38e8a480f5458be997ffe0a4
#
_entry.id   8a196dcc38e8a480f5458be997ffe0a4
#
_cell.length_a   1.000
_cell.length_b   1.000
_cell.length_c   1.000
_cell.angle_alpha   90.00
_cell.angle_beta   90.00
_cell.angle_gamma   90.00
#
_symmetry.space_group_name_H-M   'P 1'
#
loop_
_entity.id
_entity.type
_entity.pdbx_description
1 polymer ?
#
loop_
_entity_poly.entity_id
_entity_poly.type
_entity_poly.pdbx_seq_one_letter_code
_entity_poly.pdbx_strand_id
1 'polypeptide(L)'
;MKNIDELLKILPHRYPLLMIDKVIKWDKKKSLQAIKNVSINEPYFQGHFPEKPIFPGVLILESMAQAGSLIISDFVDNPSKKLVYLSKVLNFKIHKNVIPGDQLYIEAKLLQHKMNSFKLSVECFVDKKQVATAEFFATAVDK
;
A
#
# COMPACT_ATOMS: atom_id res chain seq x y z
N MET A 1 -5.15 -13.73 -7.58
CA MET A 1 -6.13 -12.80 -7.03
C MET A 1 -6.41 -13.14 -5.59
N LYS A 2 -6.44 -12.16 -4.70
CA LYS A 2 -6.76 -12.38 -3.28
C LYS A 2 -7.79 -11.38 -2.81
N ASN A 3 -8.78 -11.87 -2.07
CA ASN A 3 -9.80 -11.04 -1.45
C ASN A 3 -9.38 -10.63 -0.01
N ILE A 4 -10.24 -9.85 0.63
CA ILE A 4 -9.92 -9.27 1.94
C ILE A 4 -9.65 -10.32 3.02
N ASP A 5 -10.37 -11.44 3.02
CA ASP A 5 -10.18 -12.49 4.03
C ASP A 5 -8.78 -13.10 3.97
N GLU A 6 -8.23 -13.20 2.77
CA GLU A 6 -6.87 -13.71 2.57
C GLU A 6 -5.83 -12.65 2.97
N LEU A 7 -6.10 -11.38 2.65
CA LEU A 7 -5.19 -10.29 2.98
C LEU A 7 -5.07 -10.07 4.48
N LEU A 8 -6.15 -10.24 5.23
CA LEU A 8 -6.14 -10.11 6.68
C LEU A 8 -5.27 -11.15 7.38
N LYS A 9 -4.94 -12.25 6.72
CA LYS A 9 -4.03 -13.27 7.23
C LYS A 9 -2.56 -12.91 7.05
N ILE A 10 -2.27 -11.95 6.18
CA ILE A 10 -0.91 -11.54 5.83
C ILE A 10 -0.60 -10.18 6.43
N LEU A 11 -1.46 -9.18 6.19
CA LEU A 11 -1.28 -7.82 6.69
C LEU A 11 -1.74 -7.74 8.15
N PRO A 12 -0.92 -7.15 9.05
CA PRO A 12 -1.29 -6.97 10.45
C PRO A 12 -2.24 -5.79 10.65
N HIS A 13 -2.37 -4.93 9.68
CA HIS A 13 -3.17 -3.70 9.75
C HIS A 13 -4.65 -4.01 9.92
N ARG A 14 -5.36 -3.15 10.66
CA ARG A 14 -6.81 -3.23 10.87
C ARG A 14 -7.40 -1.83 10.77
N TYR A 15 -8.73 -1.74 10.78
CA TYR A 15 -9.43 -0.48 10.77
C TYR A 15 -8.82 0.48 11.82
N PRO A 16 -8.55 1.74 11.52
CA PRO A 16 -8.79 2.43 10.23
C PRO A 16 -7.58 2.45 9.28
N LEU A 17 -6.53 1.66 9.53
CA LEU A 17 -5.26 1.73 8.80
C LEU A 17 -5.06 0.63 7.75
N LEU A 18 -6.01 -0.25 7.57
CA LEU A 18 -5.94 -1.22 6.48
C LEU A 18 -6.24 -0.51 5.17
N MET A 19 -5.26 -0.50 4.24
CA MET A 19 -5.31 0.30 3.02
C MET A 19 -5.28 -0.51 1.73
N ILE A 20 -5.52 -1.82 1.80
CA ILE A 20 -5.64 -2.70 0.63
C ILE A 20 -6.94 -3.48 0.75
N ASP A 21 -7.76 -3.42 -0.30
CA ASP A 21 -9.04 -4.13 -0.31
C ASP A 21 -8.99 -5.41 -1.13
N LYS A 22 -8.13 -5.46 -2.15
CA LYS A 22 -8.05 -6.61 -3.06
C LYS A 22 -6.71 -6.65 -3.76
N VAL A 23 -6.18 -7.84 -4.03
CA VAL A 23 -5.05 -8.04 -4.93
C VAL A 23 -5.59 -8.64 -6.21
N ILE A 24 -5.31 -7.99 -7.33
CA ILE A 24 -5.77 -8.40 -8.66
C ILE A 24 -4.78 -9.38 -9.28
N LYS A 25 -3.49 -9.08 -9.17
CA LYS A 25 -2.43 -9.86 -9.78
C LYS A 25 -1.23 -9.89 -8.85
N TRP A 26 -0.61 -11.05 -8.73
CA TRP A 26 0.58 -11.23 -7.88
C TRP A 26 1.57 -12.14 -8.57
N ASP A 27 2.70 -11.58 -8.96
CA ASP A 27 3.87 -12.33 -9.42
C ASP A 27 4.80 -12.45 -8.22
N LYS A 28 4.84 -13.64 -7.63
CA LYS A 28 5.53 -13.89 -6.35
C LYS A 28 6.98 -13.41 -6.38
N LYS A 29 7.37 -12.70 -5.31
CA LYS A 29 8.71 -12.13 -5.12
C LYS A 29 9.10 -11.05 -6.14
N LYS A 30 8.19 -10.60 -6.98
CA LYS A 30 8.50 -9.64 -8.04
C LYS A 30 7.59 -8.42 -8.07
N SER A 31 6.31 -8.62 -8.23
CA SER A 31 5.36 -7.52 -8.43
C SER A 31 3.95 -7.87 -8.02
N LEU A 32 3.13 -6.83 -7.88
CA LEU A 32 1.76 -7.01 -7.41
C LEU A 32 0.92 -5.83 -7.86
N GLN A 33 -0.35 -6.12 -8.19
CA GLN A 33 -1.37 -5.12 -8.47
C GLN A 33 -2.48 -5.25 -7.45
N ALA A 34 -2.84 -4.14 -6.81
CA ALA A 34 -3.81 -4.11 -5.74
C ALA A 34 -4.78 -2.94 -5.89
N ILE A 35 -5.86 -2.99 -5.15
CA ILE A 35 -6.89 -1.95 -5.11
C ILE A 35 -7.10 -1.48 -3.69
N LYS A 36 -7.20 -0.16 -3.52
CA LYS A 36 -7.74 0.52 -2.35
C LYS A 36 -8.99 1.30 -2.79
N ASN A 37 -10.14 0.96 -2.25
CA ASN A 37 -11.36 1.73 -2.45
C ASN A 37 -11.38 2.90 -1.49
N VAL A 38 -11.60 4.12 -2.01
CA VAL A 38 -11.67 5.33 -1.19
C VAL A 38 -13.13 5.69 -0.98
N SER A 39 -13.58 5.66 0.27
CA SER A 39 -14.98 5.90 0.64
C SER A 39 -15.09 7.08 1.59
N ILE A 40 -16.13 7.91 1.39
CA ILE A 40 -16.45 8.99 2.34
C ILE A 40 -16.74 8.46 3.76
N ASN A 41 -17.04 7.18 3.88
CA ASN A 41 -17.31 6.54 5.17
C ASN A 41 -16.06 6.20 5.98
N GLU A 42 -14.88 6.60 5.52
CA GLU A 42 -13.63 6.40 6.26
C GLU A 42 -13.40 7.57 7.23
N PRO A 43 -12.88 7.30 8.44
CA PRO A 43 -12.92 8.27 9.55
C PRO A 43 -12.10 9.54 9.35
N TYR A 44 -11.01 9.48 8.59
CA TYR A 44 -10.10 10.62 8.42
C TYR A 44 -10.68 11.75 7.56
N PHE A 45 -11.73 11.51 6.80
CA PHE A 45 -12.38 12.58 6.00
C PHE A 45 -13.11 13.60 6.86
N GLN A 46 -13.41 13.28 8.11
CA GLN A 46 -13.99 14.25 9.04
C GLN A 46 -13.05 15.42 9.30
N GLY A 47 -11.75 15.17 9.26
CA GLY A 47 -10.73 16.17 9.53
C GLY A 47 -9.91 16.61 8.31
N HIS A 48 -9.99 15.88 7.21
CA HIS A 48 -9.12 16.11 6.05
C HIS A 48 -9.90 16.16 4.74
N PHE A 49 -10.72 17.15 4.43
CA PHE A 49 -10.99 18.32 5.27
C PHE A 49 -12.50 18.46 5.42
N PRO A 50 -13.04 19.12 6.46
CA PRO A 50 -14.49 19.15 6.73
C PRO A 50 -15.36 19.55 5.54
N GLU A 51 -14.94 20.52 4.75
CA GLU A 51 -15.70 21.01 3.60
C GLU A 51 -15.23 20.46 2.26
N LYS A 52 -14.07 19.78 2.25
CA LYS A 52 -13.47 19.25 1.01
C LYS A 52 -12.71 17.96 1.33
N PRO A 53 -13.34 16.81 1.21
CA PRO A 53 -12.68 15.55 1.51
C PRO A 53 -11.62 15.22 0.47
N ILE A 54 -10.39 15.04 0.94
CA ILE A 54 -9.24 14.64 0.13
C ILE A 54 -8.58 13.47 0.85
N PHE A 55 -8.30 12.40 0.12
CA PHE A 55 -7.59 11.26 0.68
C PHE A 55 -6.18 11.70 1.08
N PRO A 56 -5.78 11.58 2.35
CA PRO A 56 -4.48 12.08 2.80
C PRO A 56 -3.33 11.48 2.01
N GLY A 57 -2.40 12.33 1.54
CA GLY A 57 -1.23 11.87 0.80
C GLY A 57 -0.41 10.85 1.56
N VAL A 58 -0.29 11.03 2.88
CA VAL A 58 0.42 10.07 3.74
C VAL A 58 -0.26 8.70 3.77
N LEU A 59 -1.56 8.63 3.53
CA LEU A 59 -2.30 7.36 3.43
C LEU A 59 -2.21 6.75 2.03
N ILE A 60 -1.94 7.54 1.00
CA ILE A 60 -1.55 7.00 -0.31
C ILE A 60 -0.22 6.25 -0.14
N LEU A 61 0.74 6.87 0.54
CA LEU A 61 2.03 6.24 0.83
C LEU A 61 1.85 4.98 1.68
N GLU A 62 0.95 5.01 2.67
CA GLU A 62 0.63 3.83 3.47
C GLU A 62 0.06 2.70 2.61
N SER A 63 -0.84 3.02 1.67
CA SER A 63 -1.37 2.03 0.73
C SER A 63 -0.25 1.40 -0.11
N MET A 64 0.69 2.23 -0.58
CA MET A 64 1.86 1.77 -1.31
C MET A 64 2.74 0.84 -0.47
N ALA A 65 2.97 1.21 0.78
CA ALA A 65 3.79 0.42 1.70
C ALA A 65 3.13 -0.93 2.00
N GLN A 66 1.81 -0.98 2.15
CA GLN A 66 1.10 -2.22 2.38
C GLN A 66 1.14 -3.14 1.15
N ALA A 67 1.01 -2.59 -0.05
CA ALA A 67 1.18 -3.37 -1.27
C ALA A 67 2.60 -3.97 -1.33
N GLY A 68 3.62 -3.18 -0.99
CA GLY A 68 4.99 -3.66 -0.89
C GLY A 68 5.16 -4.76 0.17
N SER A 69 4.51 -4.62 1.31
CA SER A 69 4.54 -5.62 2.39
C SER A 69 4.01 -6.98 1.94
N LEU A 70 3.04 -6.99 1.04
CA LEU A 70 2.54 -8.24 0.49
C LEU A 70 3.61 -8.96 -0.34
N ILE A 71 4.38 -8.23 -1.15
CA ILE A 71 5.51 -8.81 -1.88
C ILE A 71 6.57 -9.34 -0.90
N ILE A 72 6.88 -8.56 0.13
CA ILE A 72 7.85 -8.94 1.15
C ILE A 72 7.42 -10.22 1.88
N SER A 73 6.13 -10.43 2.06
CA SER A 73 5.62 -11.65 2.70
C SER A 73 6.03 -12.94 1.98
N ASP A 74 6.35 -12.87 0.69
CA ASP A 74 6.84 -14.01 -0.07
C ASP A 74 8.24 -14.48 0.36
N PHE A 75 8.96 -13.65 1.13
CA PHE A 75 10.32 -13.90 1.57
C PHE A 75 10.41 -14.36 3.02
N VAL A 76 9.30 -14.43 3.72
CA VAL A 76 9.26 -14.80 5.14
C VAL A 76 8.42 -16.05 5.34
N ASP A 77 8.85 -16.93 6.26
CA ASP A 77 8.20 -18.22 6.47
C ASP A 77 6.81 -18.09 7.12
N ASN A 78 6.67 -17.11 8.02
CA ASN A 78 5.40 -16.87 8.71
C ASN A 78 5.13 -15.37 8.76
N PRO A 79 4.40 -14.84 7.77
CA PRO A 79 4.10 -13.41 7.73
C PRO A 79 3.38 -12.88 8.96
N SER A 80 2.56 -13.71 9.61
CA SER A 80 1.83 -13.30 10.82
C SER A 80 2.73 -13.00 12.02
N LYS A 81 3.97 -13.47 12.00
CA LYS A 81 4.97 -13.24 13.05
C LYS A 81 5.96 -12.13 12.71
N LYS A 82 5.79 -11.46 11.61
CA LYS A 82 6.66 -10.39 11.14
C LYS A 82 5.91 -9.07 11.06
N LEU A 83 6.66 -7.99 11.24
CA LEU A 83 6.20 -6.64 10.93
C LEU A 83 7.10 -6.07 9.85
N VAL A 84 6.51 -5.28 8.96
CA VAL A 84 7.26 -4.58 7.92
C VAL A 84 7.17 -3.09 8.21
N TYR A 85 8.32 -2.46 8.41
CA TYR A 85 8.40 -1.03 8.65
C TYR A 85 8.94 -0.30 7.43
N LEU A 86 8.31 0.81 7.11
CA LEU A 86 8.84 1.77 6.16
C LEU A 86 10.08 2.43 6.80
N SER A 87 11.26 2.25 6.20
CA SER A 87 12.52 2.74 6.79
C SER A 87 13.08 3.98 6.09
N LYS A 88 12.82 4.15 4.81
CA LYS A 88 13.29 5.32 4.05
C LYS A 88 12.41 5.53 2.82
N VAL A 89 11.97 6.75 2.61
CA VAL A 89 11.18 7.12 1.44
C VAL A 89 12.02 7.97 0.49
N LEU A 90 12.00 7.60 -0.79
CA LEU A 90 12.69 8.27 -1.87
C LEU A 90 11.66 8.72 -2.91
N ASN A 91 11.81 9.95 -3.40
CA ASN A 91 11.06 10.42 -4.57
C ASN A 91 9.54 10.26 -4.48
N PHE A 92 8.96 10.35 -3.28
CA PHE A 92 7.50 10.31 -3.15
C PHE A 92 6.89 11.57 -3.75
N LYS A 93 6.00 11.38 -4.74
CA LYS A 93 5.33 12.47 -5.45
C LYS A 93 3.84 12.16 -5.55
N ILE A 94 3.03 13.19 -5.31
CA ILE A 94 1.58 13.15 -5.53
C ILE A 94 1.30 14.10 -6.69
N HIS A 95 0.73 13.56 -7.77
CA HIS A 95 0.48 14.31 -9.00
C HIS A 95 -0.95 14.84 -9.07
N LYS A 96 -1.88 14.20 -8.35
CA LYS A 96 -3.29 14.55 -8.37
C LYS A 96 -3.95 14.12 -7.06
N ASN A 97 -4.90 14.93 -6.57
CA ASN A 97 -5.69 14.57 -5.40
C ASN A 97 -6.56 13.34 -5.67
N VAL A 98 -6.68 12.48 -4.65
CA VAL A 98 -7.59 11.35 -4.62
C VAL A 98 -8.73 11.71 -3.69
N ILE A 99 -9.95 11.44 -4.12
CA ILE A 99 -11.16 11.84 -3.40
C ILE A 99 -12.07 10.64 -3.14
N PRO A 100 -13.02 10.75 -2.20
CA PRO A 100 -14.01 9.69 -1.98
C PRO A 100 -14.76 9.35 -3.27
N GLY A 101 -14.93 8.07 -3.52
CA GLY A 101 -15.49 7.54 -4.77
C GLY A 101 -14.42 7.06 -5.74
N ASP A 102 -13.18 7.48 -5.57
CA ASP A 102 -12.07 6.98 -6.39
C ASP A 102 -11.69 5.56 -5.99
N GLN A 103 -11.25 4.79 -6.96
CA GLN A 103 -10.60 3.51 -6.72
C GLN A 103 -9.11 3.67 -7.03
N LEU A 104 -8.28 3.52 -6.01
CA LEU A 104 -6.84 3.62 -6.16
C LEU A 104 -6.29 2.29 -6.63
N TYR A 105 -5.67 2.30 -7.81
CA TYR A 105 -5.03 1.15 -8.42
C TYR A 105 -3.53 1.24 -8.13
N ILE A 106 -2.97 0.20 -7.51
CA ILE A 106 -1.60 0.23 -6.98
C ILE A 106 -0.77 -0.83 -7.70
N GLU A 107 0.34 -0.41 -8.30
CA GLU A 107 1.30 -1.32 -8.92
C GLU A 107 2.61 -1.26 -8.17
N ALA A 108 2.99 -2.34 -7.52
CA ALA A 108 4.22 -2.44 -6.74
C ALA A 108 5.21 -3.39 -7.42
N LYS A 109 6.49 -3.02 -7.39
CA LYS A 109 7.59 -3.83 -7.92
C LYS A 109 8.73 -3.88 -6.92
N LEU A 110 9.29 -5.06 -6.73
CA LEU A 110 10.51 -5.22 -5.95
C LEU A 110 11.71 -4.88 -6.83
N LEU A 111 12.53 -3.92 -6.38
CA LEU A 111 13.74 -3.52 -7.08
C LEU A 111 14.99 -4.22 -6.55
N GLN A 112 15.11 -4.35 -5.23
CA GLN A 112 16.25 -4.96 -4.56
C GLN A 112 15.80 -5.66 -3.29
N HIS A 113 16.50 -6.73 -2.96
CA HIS A 113 16.33 -7.45 -1.71
C HIS A 113 17.71 -7.84 -1.18
N LYS A 114 18.00 -7.45 0.06
CA LYS A 114 19.24 -7.80 0.74
C LYS A 114 18.96 -8.02 2.22
N MET A 115 19.08 -9.27 2.68
CA MET A 115 18.77 -9.66 4.05
C MET A 115 17.31 -9.27 4.41
N ASN A 116 17.13 -8.41 5.40
CA ASN A 116 15.81 -7.96 5.84
C ASN A 116 15.37 -6.63 5.19
N SER A 117 16.16 -6.11 4.26
CA SER A 117 15.90 -4.83 3.60
C SER A 117 15.40 -5.04 2.18
N PHE A 118 14.36 -4.30 1.82
CA PHE A 118 13.69 -4.39 0.53
C PHE A 118 13.52 -2.99 -0.05
N LYS A 119 13.90 -2.83 -1.32
CA LYS A 119 13.64 -1.60 -2.05
C LYS A 119 12.51 -1.83 -3.04
N LEU A 120 11.49 -0.99 -2.97
CA LEU A 120 10.30 -1.10 -3.80
C LEU A 120 10.06 0.17 -4.60
N SER A 121 9.46 -0.01 -5.76
CA SER A 121 8.94 1.07 -6.59
C SER A 121 7.44 0.86 -6.73
N VAL A 122 6.65 1.90 -6.45
CA VAL A 122 5.19 1.80 -6.49
C VAL A 122 4.60 2.97 -7.25
N GLU A 123 3.62 2.67 -8.08
CA GLU A 123 2.84 3.65 -8.81
C GLU A 123 1.36 3.48 -8.47
N CYS A 124 0.64 4.60 -8.37
CA CYS A 124 -0.80 4.59 -8.12
C CYS A 124 -1.54 5.30 -9.23
N PHE A 125 -2.70 4.77 -9.59
CA PHE A 125 -3.55 5.28 -10.66
C PHE A 125 -5.00 5.39 -10.20
N VAL A 126 -5.72 6.38 -10.74
CA VAL A 126 -7.16 6.50 -10.68
C VAL A 126 -7.65 6.72 -12.11
N ASP A 127 -8.59 5.88 -12.56
CA ASP A 127 -9.12 5.92 -13.93
C ASP A 127 -7.99 5.95 -14.98
N LYS A 128 -6.98 5.10 -14.79
CA LYS A 128 -5.80 4.94 -15.66
C LYS A 128 -4.85 6.14 -15.69
N LYS A 129 -5.08 7.16 -14.86
CA LYS A 129 -4.19 8.32 -14.74
C LYS A 129 -3.32 8.18 -13.51
N GLN A 130 -2.03 8.38 -13.66
CA GLN A 130 -1.09 8.29 -12.54
C GLN A 130 -1.36 9.41 -11.53
N VAL A 131 -1.59 9.05 -10.27
CA VAL A 131 -1.84 10.02 -9.19
C VAL A 131 -0.70 10.12 -8.20
N ALA A 132 0.13 9.09 -8.07
CA ALA A 132 1.27 9.10 -7.16
C ALA A 132 2.34 8.10 -7.59
N THR A 133 3.59 8.40 -7.21
CA THR A 133 4.73 7.50 -7.38
C THR A 133 5.62 7.56 -6.16
N ALA A 134 6.27 6.45 -5.84
CA ALA A 134 7.26 6.42 -4.76
C ALA A 134 8.29 5.31 -5.00
N GLU A 135 9.48 5.54 -4.48
CA GLU A 135 10.45 4.49 -4.17
C GLU A 135 10.70 4.52 -2.67
N PHE A 136 10.83 3.38 -2.05
CA PHE A 136 11.09 3.32 -0.63
C PHE A 136 11.80 2.02 -0.24
N PHE A 137 12.46 2.09 0.91
CA PHE A 137 12.99 0.91 1.60
C PHE A 137 12.06 0.51 2.73
N ALA A 138 11.88 -0.78 2.87
CA ALA A 138 11.15 -1.37 3.98
C ALA A 138 11.98 -2.47 4.62
N THR A 139 11.79 -2.67 5.92
CA THR A 139 12.54 -3.67 6.70
C THR A 139 11.55 -4.62 7.37
N ALA A 140 11.82 -5.93 7.23
CA ALA A 140 11.03 -6.95 7.90
C ALA A 140 11.70 -7.30 9.23
N VAL A 141 10.92 -7.29 10.31
CA VAL A 141 11.40 -7.57 11.67
C VAL A 141 10.45 -8.56 12.37
N ASP A 142 10.95 -9.28 13.36
CA ASP A 142 10.13 -10.12 14.22
C ASP A 142 9.24 -9.26 15.11
N LYS A 143 8.03 -9.75 15.37
CA LYS A 143 7.15 -9.13 16.35
C LYS A 143 7.72 -9.20 17.74
#